data_6e68b57490f8cd3c1c3ccb960998bb94
#
_entry.id   6e68b57490f8cd3c1c3ccb960998bb94
#
_cell.length_a   1.000
_cell.length_b   1.000
_cell.length_c   1.000
_cell.angle_alpha   90.00
_cell.angle_beta   90.00
_cell.angle_gamma   90.00
#
_symmetry.space_group_name_H-M   'P 1'
#
loop_
_entity.id
_entity.type
_entity.pdbx_description
1 polymer ?
#
loop_
_entity_poly.entity_id
_entity_poly.type
_entity_poly.pdbx_seq_one_letter_code
_entity_poly.pdbx_strand_id
1 'polypeptide(L)'
;MKNSLLRKIDVDQMLSKNQKVQLPKTLSAFDLIFLGIGAIIGTGIFILPGTVAALHAGPGIIFSFIIAAIVCAFAAMCYSEFSSAIPVTGSAYTYSYIVFGELIAWLIGWTLLLEYGLATAAVSTGWSAYFVSLLEGLGINFPTALSGAYNAEAGTFINLPAVLMVFAIAALLSIGTRESARLNKIIVFLKVGVILLFIVVGVFYVEPVNWSPMLPFGVSGVLTGAALVFFAYLGFDAVSAAAEEVKNPQRNMPIGIIGSLLVCTVLYVVVS
;
A
#
# COMPACT_ATOMS: atom_id res chain seq x y z
N MET A 1 -0.35 40.42 14.42
CA MET A 1 -0.26 39.51 13.28
C MET A 1 -0.19 38.10 13.85
N LYS A 2 -1.27 37.30 13.79
CA LYS A 2 -1.21 35.88 14.15
C LYS A 2 -0.22 35.22 13.18
N ASN A 3 0.79 34.51 13.70
CA ASN A 3 1.77 33.79 12.90
C ASN A 3 1.03 32.92 11.86
N SER A 4 1.13 33.29 10.59
CA SER A 4 0.47 32.59 9.49
C SER A 4 0.86 31.10 9.43
N LEU A 5 2.08 30.76 9.84
CA LEU A 5 2.62 29.40 9.85
C LEU A 5 1.95 28.45 10.85
N LEU A 6 1.31 28.96 11.90
CA LEU A 6 0.60 28.16 12.91
C LEU A 6 -0.94 28.29 12.78
N ARG A 7 -1.41 28.75 11.63
CA ARG A 7 -2.84 28.85 11.35
C ARG A 7 -3.45 27.46 11.32
N LYS A 8 -4.45 27.24 12.17
CA LYS A 8 -5.29 26.02 12.18
C LYS A 8 -6.57 26.26 11.41
N ILE A 9 -7.10 25.23 10.79
CA ILE A 9 -8.45 25.26 10.22
C ILE A 9 -9.43 24.92 11.34
N ASP A 10 -10.53 25.66 11.37
CA ASP A 10 -11.67 25.35 12.22
C ASP A 10 -12.43 24.16 11.61
N VAL A 11 -12.63 23.10 12.41
CA VAL A 11 -13.32 21.87 12.00
C VAL A 11 -14.74 22.17 11.53
N ASP A 12 -15.46 23.07 12.24
CA ASP A 12 -16.83 23.43 11.89
C ASP A 12 -16.92 24.15 10.53
N GLN A 13 -15.94 25.01 10.23
CA GLN A 13 -15.84 25.65 8.90
C GLN A 13 -15.54 24.64 7.80
N MET A 14 -14.73 23.64 8.10
CA MET A 14 -14.36 22.61 7.13
C MET A 14 -15.54 21.66 6.83
N LEU A 15 -16.23 21.22 7.86
CA LEU A 15 -17.44 20.40 7.73
C LEU A 15 -18.57 21.15 7.02
N SER A 16 -18.75 22.45 7.30
CA SER A 16 -19.76 23.28 6.63
C SER A 16 -19.45 23.55 5.16
N LYS A 17 -18.19 23.67 4.78
CA LYS A 17 -17.77 23.77 3.37
C LYS A 17 -18.03 22.47 2.60
N ASN A 18 -17.75 21.32 3.21
CA ASN A 18 -18.00 20.02 2.61
C ASN A 18 -19.49 19.71 2.45
N GLN A 19 -20.35 20.27 3.29
CA GLN A 19 -21.81 20.16 3.12
C GLN A 19 -22.33 20.82 1.83
N LYS A 20 -21.58 21.76 1.23
CA LYS A 20 -21.98 22.44 -0.02
C LYS A 20 -21.64 21.64 -1.28
N VAL A 21 -20.66 20.73 -1.22
CA VAL A 21 -20.26 19.83 -2.33
C VAL A 21 -20.25 18.41 -1.78
N GLN A 22 -21.43 17.85 -1.54
CA GLN A 22 -21.52 16.49 -1.02
C GLN A 22 -21.27 15.49 -2.13
N LEU A 23 -20.21 14.71 -1.98
CA LEU A 23 -20.02 13.49 -2.74
C LEU A 23 -21.11 12.47 -2.32
N PRO A 24 -21.64 11.68 -3.27
CA PRO A 24 -22.64 10.68 -2.94
C PRO A 24 -22.06 9.61 -1.99
N LYS A 25 -22.64 9.45 -0.81
CA LYS A 25 -22.23 8.44 0.17
C LYS A 25 -22.63 7.05 -0.31
N THR A 26 -21.74 6.39 -1.01
CA THR A 26 -21.99 5.08 -1.65
C THR A 26 -21.25 3.94 -0.98
N LEU A 27 -20.10 4.21 -0.34
CA LEU A 27 -19.19 3.18 0.15
C LEU A 27 -19.67 2.57 1.48
N SER A 28 -19.73 1.25 1.52
CA SER A 28 -19.95 0.44 2.70
C SER A 28 -18.63 0.03 3.36
N ALA A 29 -18.68 -0.61 4.54
CA ALA A 29 -17.49 -1.17 5.19
C ALA A 29 -16.78 -2.21 4.31
N PHE A 30 -17.53 -3.04 3.57
CA PHE A 30 -16.95 -4.00 2.63
C PHE A 30 -16.21 -3.33 1.48
N ASP A 31 -16.78 -2.26 0.90
CA ASP A 31 -16.11 -1.51 -0.16
C ASP A 31 -14.79 -0.92 0.33
N LEU A 32 -14.75 -0.43 1.58
CA LEU A 32 -13.54 0.08 2.22
C LEU A 32 -12.50 -1.00 2.47
N ILE A 33 -12.90 -2.20 2.91
CA ILE A 33 -11.99 -3.34 3.07
C ILE A 33 -11.37 -3.68 1.71
N PHE A 34 -12.17 -3.79 0.64
CA PHE A 34 -11.66 -4.04 -0.70
C PHE A 34 -10.75 -2.93 -1.22
N LEU A 35 -11.09 -1.67 -0.95
CA LEU A 35 -10.25 -0.53 -1.30
C LEU A 35 -8.91 -0.60 -0.57
N GLY A 36 -8.92 -0.90 0.73
CA GLY A 36 -7.72 -1.07 1.53
C GLY A 36 -6.87 -2.26 1.07
N ILE A 37 -7.46 -3.43 0.82
CA ILE A 37 -6.77 -4.57 0.23
C ILE A 37 -6.14 -4.18 -1.12
N GLY A 38 -6.88 -3.40 -1.91
CA GLY A 38 -6.41 -2.86 -3.18
C GLY A 38 -5.17 -1.99 -3.05
N ALA A 39 -5.14 -1.12 -2.05
CA ALA A 39 -4.05 -0.20 -1.79
C ALA A 39 -2.83 -0.88 -1.12
N ILE A 40 -3.07 -1.76 -0.14
CA ILE A 40 -2.02 -2.44 0.63
C ILE A 40 -1.32 -3.52 -0.19
N ILE A 41 -2.07 -4.40 -0.86
CA ILE A 41 -1.49 -5.49 -1.64
C ILE A 41 -0.89 -4.95 -2.94
N GLY A 42 0.41 -4.77 -2.95
CA GLY A 42 1.24 -4.43 -4.11
C GLY A 42 2.32 -5.49 -4.35
N THR A 43 3.50 -5.06 -4.74
CA THR A 43 4.69 -5.93 -4.90
C THR A 43 5.16 -6.52 -3.57
N GLY A 44 4.75 -5.96 -2.44
CA GLY A 44 5.14 -6.38 -1.11
C GLY A 44 4.91 -7.87 -0.84
N ILE A 45 3.75 -8.42 -1.21
CA ILE A 45 3.45 -9.84 -0.99
C ILE A 45 4.18 -10.78 -1.97
N PHE A 46 4.52 -10.29 -3.17
CA PHE A 46 5.10 -11.13 -4.22
C PHE A 46 6.63 -11.14 -4.20
N ILE A 47 7.27 -10.08 -3.68
CA ILE A 47 8.73 -9.92 -3.74
C ILE A 47 9.36 -10.03 -2.35
N LEU A 48 8.81 -9.30 -1.36
CA LEU A 48 9.44 -9.19 -0.05
C LEU A 48 9.54 -10.52 0.72
N PRO A 49 8.55 -11.45 0.70
CA PRO A 49 8.70 -12.72 1.39
C PRO A 49 9.95 -13.47 0.96
N GLY A 50 10.19 -13.60 -0.35
CA GLY A 50 11.36 -14.29 -0.87
C GLY A 50 12.67 -13.57 -0.57
N THR A 51 12.75 -12.27 -0.85
CA THR A 51 14.00 -11.50 -0.70
C THR A 51 14.39 -11.30 0.76
N VAL A 52 13.44 -10.97 1.63
CA VAL A 52 13.71 -10.72 3.05
C VAL A 52 13.98 -12.03 3.79
N ALA A 53 13.29 -13.11 3.46
CA ALA A 53 13.61 -14.44 4.01
C ALA A 53 15.01 -14.85 3.62
N ALA A 54 15.39 -14.75 2.35
CA ALA A 54 16.69 -15.19 1.87
C ALA A 54 17.88 -14.41 2.47
N LEU A 55 17.71 -13.09 2.66
CA LEU A 55 18.84 -12.22 2.99
C LEU A 55 18.90 -11.76 4.46
N HIS A 56 17.77 -11.80 5.20
CA HIS A 56 17.69 -11.14 6.49
C HIS A 56 17.03 -11.96 7.61
N ALA A 57 15.88 -12.60 7.35
CA ALA A 57 15.06 -13.14 8.43
C ALA A 57 14.99 -14.68 8.44
N GLY A 58 15.27 -15.33 7.32
CA GLY A 58 15.01 -16.76 7.17
C GLY A 58 13.52 -17.10 7.34
N PRO A 59 13.18 -18.29 7.84
CA PRO A 59 11.80 -18.66 8.16
C PRO A 59 11.17 -17.74 9.22
N GLY A 60 11.98 -17.05 10.02
CA GLY A 60 11.52 -16.04 10.99
C GLY A 60 10.83 -14.82 10.39
N ILE A 61 10.75 -14.72 9.05
CA ILE A 61 10.02 -13.63 8.37
C ILE A 61 8.54 -13.56 8.77
N ILE A 62 7.94 -14.67 9.17
CA ILE A 62 6.58 -14.71 9.72
C ILE A 62 6.46 -13.74 10.91
N PHE A 63 7.43 -13.77 11.83
CA PHE A 63 7.47 -12.84 12.96
C PHE A 63 7.72 -11.41 12.51
N SER A 64 8.51 -11.20 11.44
CA SER A 64 8.73 -9.88 10.85
C SER A 64 7.42 -9.26 10.36
N PHE A 65 6.59 -10.01 9.65
CA PHE A 65 5.27 -9.54 9.22
C PHE A 65 4.33 -9.27 10.39
N ILE A 66 4.33 -10.11 11.43
CA ILE A 66 3.50 -9.89 12.63
C ILE A 66 3.93 -8.61 13.37
N ILE A 67 5.23 -8.39 13.54
CA ILE A 67 5.75 -7.18 14.19
C ILE A 67 5.37 -5.94 13.38
N ALA A 68 5.59 -5.96 12.07
CA ALA A 68 5.20 -4.86 11.19
C ALA A 68 3.69 -4.60 11.24
N ALA A 69 2.85 -5.65 11.26
CA ALA A 69 1.40 -5.53 11.39
C ALA A 69 0.99 -4.85 12.71
N ILE A 70 1.64 -5.20 13.82
CA ILE A 70 1.36 -4.58 15.13
C ILE A 70 1.67 -3.08 15.09
N VAL A 71 2.81 -2.70 14.52
CA VAL A 71 3.18 -1.28 14.37
C VAL A 71 2.17 -0.54 13.48
N CYS A 72 1.80 -1.15 12.34
CA CYS A 72 0.78 -0.59 11.45
C CYS A 72 -0.59 -0.51 12.11
N ALA A 73 -0.95 -1.46 13.00
CA ALA A 73 -2.22 -1.44 13.71
C ALA A 73 -2.37 -0.23 14.63
N PHE A 74 -1.30 0.19 15.31
CA PHE A 74 -1.33 1.42 16.10
C PHE A 74 -1.59 2.65 15.24
N ALA A 75 -0.90 2.77 14.11
CA ALA A 75 -1.15 3.85 13.16
C ALA A 75 -2.57 3.78 12.59
N ALA A 76 -3.03 2.59 12.19
CA ALA A 76 -4.37 2.37 11.65
C ALA A 76 -5.49 2.75 12.64
N MET A 77 -5.29 2.52 13.95
CA MET A 77 -6.22 2.97 14.98
C MET A 77 -6.31 4.50 15.03
N CYS A 78 -5.18 5.21 14.97
CA CYS A 78 -5.17 6.67 14.90
C CYS A 78 -5.90 7.19 13.65
N TYR A 79 -5.60 6.61 12.49
CA TYR A 79 -6.30 6.97 11.23
C TYR A 79 -7.81 6.68 11.30
N SER A 80 -8.20 5.57 11.93
CA SER A 80 -9.59 5.19 12.13
C SER A 80 -10.34 6.20 13.00
N GLU A 81 -9.73 6.66 14.08
CA GLU A 81 -10.29 7.65 14.98
C GLU A 81 -10.47 9.00 14.27
N PHE A 82 -9.41 9.52 13.62
CA PHE A 82 -9.48 10.77 12.90
C PHE A 82 -10.51 10.73 11.76
N SER A 83 -10.48 9.68 10.93
CA SER A 83 -11.39 9.58 9.78
C SER A 83 -12.84 9.34 10.17
N SER A 84 -13.11 8.78 11.33
CA SER A 84 -14.46 8.62 11.87
C SER A 84 -15.00 9.92 12.49
N ALA A 85 -14.14 10.67 13.17
CA ALA A 85 -14.50 11.93 13.82
C ALA A 85 -14.60 13.09 12.80
N ILE A 86 -13.71 13.10 11.82
CA ILE A 86 -13.59 14.16 10.81
C ILE A 86 -13.57 13.51 9.43
N PRO A 87 -14.75 13.13 8.89
CA PRO A 87 -14.84 12.42 7.61
C PRO A 87 -14.66 13.38 6.43
N VAL A 88 -13.42 13.81 6.22
CA VAL A 88 -12.99 14.67 5.11
C VAL A 88 -11.88 14.02 4.33
N THR A 89 -11.77 14.34 3.05
CA THR A 89 -10.65 13.90 2.21
C THR A 89 -9.34 14.57 2.63
N GLY A 90 -8.20 13.97 2.27
CA GLY A 90 -6.88 14.54 2.50
C GLY A 90 -6.05 13.83 3.55
N SER A 91 -6.59 12.78 4.19
CA SER A 91 -5.82 11.87 5.05
C SER A 91 -4.97 12.62 6.10
N ALA A 92 -3.74 12.17 6.35
CA ALA A 92 -2.81 12.76 7.33
C ALA A 92 -2.53 14.25 7.12
N TYR A 93 -2.56 14.76 5.87
CA TYR A 93 -2.42 16.18 5.59
C TYR A 93 -3.51 17.00 6.31
N THR A 94 -4.76 16.62 6.12
CA THR A 94 -5.89 17.33 6.71
C THR A 94 -5.92 17.23 8.22
N TYR A 95 -5.65 16.03 8.78
CA TYR A 95 -5.59 15.85 10.23
C TYR A 95 -4.48 16.68 10.87
N SER A 96 -3.31 16.73 10.22
CA SER A 96 -2.19 17.55 10.67
C SER A 96 -2.51 19.05 10.62
N TYR A 97 -3.25 19.49 9.61
CA TYR A 97 -3.64 20.89 9.49
C TYR A 97 -4.58 21.33 10.63
N ILE A 98 -5.50 20.45 11.01
CA ILE A 98 -6.44 20.70 12.10
C ILE A 98 -5.71 20.75 13.46
N VAL A 99 -4.81 19.78 13.70
CA VAL A 99 -4.17 19.60 15.00
C VAL A 99 -2.97 20.53 15.19
N PHE A 100 -2.05 20.55 14.23
CA PHE A 100 -0.74 21.19 14.35
C PHE A 100 -0.64 22.53 13.59
N GLY A 101 -1.50 22.74 12.59
CA GLY A 101 -1.50 23.95 11.77
C GLY A 101 -0.76 23.81 10.45
N GLU A 102 -0.69 24.93 9.71
CA GLU A 102 -0.33 25.00 8.29
C GLU A 102 1.07 24.48 7.99
N LEU A 103 2.08 24.85 8.79
CA LEU A 103 3.46 24.46 8.54
C LEU A 103 3.65 22.94 8.61
N ILE A 104 3.12 22.30 9.66
CA ILE A 104 3.25 20.84 9.84
C ILE A 104 2.44 20.12 8.76
N ALA A 105 1.26 20.60 8.45
CA ALA A 105 0.45 20.05 7.36
C ALA A 105 1.19 20.12 6.02
N TRP A 106 1.84 21.24 5.72
CA TRP A 106 2.64 21.41 4.51
C TRP A 106 3.80 20.41 4.43
N LEU A 107 4.54 20.20 5.52
CA LEU A 107 5.60 19.19 5.60
C LEU A 107 5.04 17.78 5.38
N ILE A 108 3.93 17.44 6.05
CA ILE A 108 3.26 16.12 5.87
C ILE A 108 2.76 15.95 4.43
N GLY A 109 2.22 17.00 3.81
CA GLY A 109 1.80 16.96 2.40
C GLY A 109 2.95 16.59 1.45
N TRP A 110 4.13 17.19 1.62
CA TRP A 110 5.32 16.84 0.85
C TRP A 110 5.80 15.42 1.14
N THR A 111 5.74 14.97 2.39
CA THR A 111 6.10 13.59 2.76
C THR A 111 5.18 12.58 2.09
N LEU A 112 3.86 12.84 2.06
CA LEU A 112 2.90 11.97 1.38
C LEU A 112 3.14 11.93 -0.15
N LEU A 113 3.45 13.06 -0.78
CA LEU A 113 3.82 13.08 -2.19
C LEU A 113 5.07 12.23 -2.48
N LEU A 114 6.07 12.32 -1.62
CA LEU A 114 7.28 11.51 -1.72
C LEU A 114 6.96 10.02 -1.51
N GLU A 115 6.19 9.69 -0.49
CA GLU A 115 5.78 8.32 -0.16
C GLU A 115 5.06 7.65 -1.33
N TYR A 116 3.98 8.26 -1.83
CA TYR A 116 3.21 7.69 -2.95
C TYR A 116 4.01 7.68 -4.26
N GLY A 117 4.88 8.67 -4.48
CA GLY A 117 5.79 8.70 -5.63
C GLY A 117 6.78 7.54 -5.60
N LEU A 118 7.44 7.30 -4.46
CA LEU A 118 8.37 6.18 -4.28
C LEU A 118 7.65 4.83 -4.34
N ALA A 119 6.46 4.71 -3.73
CA ALA A 119 5.65 3.50 -3.82
C ALA A 119 5.26 3.18 -5.27
N THR A 120 4.84 4.19 -6.04
CA THR A 120 4.52 4.02 -7.48
C THR A 120 5.75 3.56 -8.26
N ALA A 121 6.92 4.14 -8.01
CA ALA A 121 8.17 3.73 -8.65
C ALA A 121 8.54 2.28 -8.29
N ALA A 122 8.47 1.91 -7.01
CA ALA A 122 8.80 0.56 -6.53
C ALA A 122 7.84 -0.49 -7.11
N VAL A 123 6.52 -0.20 -7.14
CA VAL A 123 5.53 -1.13 -7.67
C VAL A 123 5.68 -1.29 -9.19
N SER A 124 5.90 -0.22 -9.92
CA SER A 124 6.06 -0.29 -11.38
C SER A 124 7.33 -1.00 -11.80
N THR A 125 8.44 -0.83 -11.06
CA THR A 125 9.68 -1.56 -11.33
C THR A 125 9.56 -3.05 -10.99
N GLY A 126 8.88 -3.40 -9.89
CA GLY A 126 8.57 -4.78 -9.55
C GLY A 126 7.71 -5.46 -10.61
N TRP A 127 6.64 -4.78 -11.08
CA TRP A 127 5.82 -5.28 -12.17
C TRP A 127 6.63 -5.49 -13.45
N SER A 128 7.50 -4.53 -13.79
CA SER A 128 8.37 -4.60 -14.96
C SER A 128 9.28 -5.84 -14.92
N ALA A 129 9.85 -6.17 -13.77
CA ALA A 129 10.70 -7.35 -13.62
C ALA A 129 9.94 -8.65 -13.93
N TYR A 130 8.71 -8.79 -13.43
CA TYR A 130 7.85 -9.95 -13.76
C TYR A 130 7.46 -9.97 -15.23
N PHE A 131 7.16 -8.80 -15.83
CA PHE A 131 6.81 -8.69 -17.24
C PHE A 131 7.97 -9.10 -18.14
N VAL A 132 9.19 -8.64 -17.87
CA VAL A 132 10.40 -9.02 -18.60
C VAL A 132 10.66 -10.53 -18.46
N SER A 133 10.59 -11.06 -17.25
CA SER A 133 10.75 -12.52 -17.01
C SER A 133 9.71 -13.35 -17.77
N LEU A 134 8.46 -12.86 -17.86
CA LEU A 134 7.43 -13.51 -18.66
C LEU A 134 7.78 -13.54 -20.16
N LEU A 135 8.26 -12.42 -20.71
CA LEU A 135 8.67 -12.35 -22.11
C LEU A 135 9.84 -13.30 -22.39
N GLU A 136 10.83 -13.34 -21.51
CA GLU A 136 11.97 -14.25 -21.62
C GLU A 136 11.52 -15.72 -21.56
N GLY A 137 10.58 -16.06 -20.67
CA GLY A 137 9.95 -17.38 -20.60
C GLY A 137 9.19 -17.80 -21.87
N LEU A 138 8.72 -16.82 -22.65
CA LEU A 138 8.09 -17.02 -23.95
C LEU A 138 9.12 -17.03 -25.11
N GLY A 139 10.42 -16.94 -24.83
CA GLY A 139 11.49 -16.91 -25.82
C GLY A 139 11.69 -15.53 -26.48
N ILE A 140 11.10 -14.46 -25.93
CA ILE A 140 11.27 -13.10 -26.41
C ILE A 140 12.37 -12.43 -25.60
N ASN A 141 13.53 -12.21 -26.22
CA ASN A 141 14.65 -11.51 -25.60
C ASN A 141 14.35 -10.01 -25.50
N PHE A 142 14.08 -9.51 -24.29
CA PHE A 142 13.87 -8.09 -24.05
C PHE A 142 15.23 -7.38 -23.94
N PRO A 143 15.42 -6.21 -24.62
CA PRO A 143 16.71 -5.51 -24.61
C PRO A 143 17.10 -5.10 -23.17
N THR A 144 18.27 -5.53 -22.71
CA THR A 144 18.78 -5.23 -21.35
C THR A 144 18.84 -3.74 -21.07
N ALA A 145 19.19 -2.94 -22.09
CA ALA A 145 19.23 -1.48 -21.97
C ALA A 145 17.90 -0.84 -21.55
N LEU A 146 16.76 -1.51 -21.80
CA LEU A 146 15.40 -1.02 -21.53
C LEU A 146 14.72 -1.72 -20.34
N SER A 147 15.42 -2.65 -19.68
CA SER A 147 14.82 -3.51 -18.64
C SER A 147 14.97 -3.03 -17.21
N GLY A 148 15.73 -1.95 -16.97
CA GLY A 148 16.05 -1.52 -15.61
C GLY A 148 16.41 -0.05 -15.48
N ALA A 149 16.49 0.43 -14.24
CA ALA A 149 17.01 1.76 -13.94
C ALA A 149 18.47 1.87 -14.43
N TYR A 150 18.95 3.11 -14.61
CA TYR A 150 20.33 3.35 -15.06
C TYR A 150 21.36 2.64 -14.14
N ASN A 151 22.08 1.72 -14.75
CA ASN A 151 23.21 1.03 -14.13
C ASN A 151 24.22 0.70 -15.24
N ALA A 152 25.36 1.40 -15.23
CA ALA A 152 26.40 1.26 -16.25
C ALA A 152 27.03 -0.14 -16.25
N GLU A 153 27.16 -0.79 -15.08
CA GLU A 153 27.73 -2.15 -14.96
C GLU A 153 26.79 -3.23 -15.53
N ALA A 154 25.48 -3.06 -15.30
CA ALA A 154 24.46 -3.96 -15.80
C ALA A 154 24.04 -3.66 -17.24
N GLY A 155 24.51 -2.56 -17.84
CA GLY A 155 24.13 -2.11 -19.20
C GLY A 155 22.69 -1.67 -19.34
N THR A 156 22.03 -1.29 -18.22
CA THR A 156 20.65 -0.79 -18.23
C THR A 156 20.63 0.74 -18.27
N PHE A 157 19.69 1.32 -19.02
CA PHE A 157 19.54 2.78 -19.16
C PHE A 157 18.20 3.30 -18.68
N ILE A 158 17.11 2.60 -18.98
CA ILE A 158 15.75 3.00 -18.62
C ILE A 158 14.88 1.76 -18.43
N ASN A 159 13.99 1.81 -17.46
CA ASN A 159 12.97 0.78 -17.30
C ASN A 159 11.73 1.12 -18.13
N LEU A 160 11.76 0.79 -19.42
CA LEU A 160 10.71 1.14 -20.37
C LEU A 160 9.35 0.52 -20.01
N PRO A 161 9.24 -0.77 -19.62
CA PRO A 161 7.95 -1.33 -19.22
C PRO A 161 7.35 -0.62 -18.00
N ALA A 162 8.16 -0.26 -17.00
CA ALA A 162 7.69 0.49 -15.84
C ALA A 162 7.15 1.88 -16.23
N VAL A 163 7.87 2.60 -17.09
CA VAL A 163 7.44 3.92 -17.60
C VAL A 163 6.12 3.81 -18.35
N LEU A 164 5.99 2.86 -19.27
CA LEU A 164 4.77 2.65 -20.04
C LEU A 164 3.58 2.29 -19.14
N MET A 165 3.82 1.47 -18.12
CA MET A 165 2.78 1.09 -17.17
C MET A 165 2.27 2.30 -16.37
N VAL A 166 3.17 3.15 -15.86
CA VAL A 166 2.78 4.37 -15.14
C VAL A 166 1.98 5.30 -16.03
N PHE A 167 2.40 5.52 -17.28
CA PHE A 167 1.65 6.35 -18.22
C PHE A 167 0.30 5.73 -18.61
N ALA A 168 0.20 4.41 -18.76
CA ALA A 168 -1.06 3.73 -19.04
C ALA A 168 -2.06 3.91 -17.90
N ILE A 169 -1.60 3.76 -16.65
CA ILE A 169 -2.45 3.99 -15.46
C ILE A 169 -2.84 5.48 -15.35
N ALA A 170 -1.90 6.41 -15.57
CA ALA A 170 -2.21 7.84 -15.55
C ALA A 170 -3.25 8.21 -16.62
N ALA A 171 -3.12 7.68 -17.84
CA ALA A 171 -4.11 7.86 -18.89
C ALA A 171 -5.47 7.29 -18.51
N LEU A 172 -5.51 6.09 -17.92
CA LEU A 172 -6.75 5.48 -17.42
C LEU A 172 -7.42 6.35 -16.36
N LEU A 173 -6.65 6.87 -15.39
CA LEU A 173 -7.17 7.74 -14.33
C LEU A 173 -7.74 9.06 -14.90
N SER A 174 -7.17 9.56 -16.01
CA SER A 174 -7.65 10.77 -16.67
C SER A 174 -9.00 10.61 -17.38
N ILE A 175 -9.42 9.37 -17.70
CA ILE A 175 -10.71 9.09 -18.36
C ILE A 175 -11.87 9.27 -17.38
N GLY A 176 -11.68 8.94 -16.10
CA GLY A 176 -12.68 9.17 -15.08
C GLY A 176 -12.58 8.22 -13.88
N THR A 177 -13.11 8.68 -12.76
CA THR A 177 -13.04 7.96 -11.46
C THR A 177 -13.91 6.68 -11.46
N ARG A 178 -15.01 6.67 -12.20
CA ARG A 178 -15.96 5.53 -12.23
C ARG A 178 -15.36 4.30 -12.91
N GLU A 179 -14.75 4.50 -14.07
CA GLU A 179 -14.06 3.46 -14.85
C GLU A 179 -12.86 2.92 -14.09
N SER A 180 -12.09 3.82 -13.51
CA SER A 180 -10.94 3.50 -12.65
C SER A 180 -11.35 2.64 -11.43
N ALA A 181 -12.43 2.99 -10.73
CA ALA A 181 -12.92 2.22 -9.59
C ALA A 181 -13.42 0.82 -9.99
N ARG A 182 -14.06 0.68 -11.16
CA ARG A 182 -14.48 -0.62 -11.69
C ARG A 182 -13.29 -1.50 -12.00
N LEU A 183 -12.29 -0.95 -12.70
CA LEU A 183 -11.07 -1.68 -13.03
C LEU A 183 -10.31 -2.09 -11.77
N ASN A 184 -10.20 -1.19 -10.79
CA ASN A 184 -9.56 -1.49 -9.51
C ASN A 184 -10.22 -2.69 -8.82
N LYS A 185 -11.57 -2.77 -8.78
CA LYS A 185 -12.27 -3.93 -8.22
C LYS A 185 -11.89 -5.24 -8.93
N ILE A 186 -11.86 -5.25 -10.27
CA ILE A 186 -11.47 -6.44 -11.05
C ILE A 186 -10.03 -6.85 -10.72
N ILE A 187 -9.11 -5.89 -10.69
CA ILE A 187 -7.70 -6.14 -10.36
C ILE A 187 -7.55 -6.69 -8.94
N VAL A 188 -8.31 -6.16 -7.96
CA VAL A 188 -8.29 -6.66 -6.58
C VAL A 188 -8.76 -8.11 -6.49
N PHE A 189 -9.85 -8.46 -7.17
CA PHE A 189 -10.31 -9.85 -7.22
C PHE A 189 -9.28 -10.77 -7.87
N LEU A 190 -8.69 -10.33 -8.99
CA LEU A 190 -7.67 -11.11 -9.70
C LEU A 190 -6.43 -11.35 -8.84
N LYS A 191 -5.89 -10.29 -8.19
CA LYS A 191 -4.69 -10.44 -7.36
C LYS A 191 -4.93 -11.28 -6.10
N VAL A 192 -6.09 -11.15 -5.45
CA VAL A 192 -6.45 -12.02 -4.33
C VAL A 192 -6.61 -13.46 -4.80
N GLY A 193 -7.24 -13.67 -5.96
CA GLY A 193 -7.34 -15.00 -6.57
C GLY A 193 -6.00 -15.64 -6.87
N VAL A 194 -5.04 -14.87 -7.39
CA VAL A 194 -3.66 -15.35 -7.64
C VAL A 194 -2.96 -15.69 -6.32
N ILE A 195 -3.12 -14.88 -5.28
CA ILE A 195 -2.53 -15.17 -3.96
C ILE A 195 -3.11 -16.45 -3.37
N LEU A 196 -4.44 -16.63 -3.42
CA LEU A 196 -5.08 -17.84 -2.94
C LEU A 196 -4.63 -19.07 -3.74
N LEU A 197 -4.52 -18.94 -5.06
CA LEU A 197 -3.98 -20.01 -5.92
C LEU A 197 -2.54 -20.36 -5.51
N PHE A 198 -1.69 -19.35 -5.28
CA PHE A 198 -0.32 -19.55 -4.81
C PHE A 198 -0.29 -20.29 -3.48
N ILE A 199 -1.13 -19.91 -2.52
CA ILE A 199 -1.24 -20.58 -1.21
C ILE A 199 -1.67 -22.04 -1.40
N VAL A 200 -2.76 -22.30 -2.17
CA VAL A 200 -3.29 -23.65 -2.37
C VAL A 200 -2.28 -24.55 -3.04
N VAL A 201 -1.57 -24.06 -4.06
CA VAL A 201 -0.53 -24.83 -4.73
C VAL A 201 0.69 -24.97 -3.84
N GLY A 202 1.12 -23.90 -3.19
CA GLY A 202 2.32 -23.85 -2.34
C GLY A 202 2.29 -24.83 -1.17
N VAL A 203 1.12 -25.03 -0.55
CA VAL A 203 0.94 -25.96 0.58
C VAL A 203 1.44 -27.38 0.24
N PHE A 204 1.32 -27.83 -1.00
CA PHE A 204 1.80 -29.15 -1.42
C PHE A 204 3.34 -29.25 -1.55
N TYR A 205 4.04 -28.13 -1.57
CA TYR A 205 5.48 -28.02 -1.71
C TYR A 205 6.19 -27.58 -0.42
N VAL A 206 5.44 -27.42 0.68
CA VAL A 206 6.01 -27.05 1.97
C VAL A 206 6.78 -28.21 2.56
N GLU A 207 8.06 -28.00 2.79
CA GLU A 207 8.95 -28.93 3.47
C GLU A 207 9.29 -28.40 4.87
N PRO A 208 8.75 -29.02 5.94
CA PRO A 208 8.96 -28.54 7.32
C PRO A 208 10.42 -28.49 7.76
N VAL A 209 11.28 -29.28 7.11
CA VAL A 209 12.74 -29.29 7.36
C VAL A 209 13.37 -27.92 7.10
N ASN A 210 12.83 -27.17 6.16
CA ASN A 210 13.32 -25.83 5.80
C ASN A 210 13.03 -24.76 6.87
N TRP A 211 12.22 -25.08 7.87
CA TRP A 211 11.95 -24.18 9.00
C TRP A 211 13.04 -24.26 10.09
N SER A 212 14.02 -25.14 9.93
CA SER A 212 15.12 -25.28 10.89
C SER A 212 16.47 -24.88 10.27
N PRO A 213 17.21 -23.93 10.85
CA PRO A 213 16.85 -23.15 12.05
C PRO A 213 15.80 -22.05 11.76
N MET A 214 14.85 -21.87 12.69
CA MET A 214 13.78 -20.87 12.52
C MET A 214 14.30 -19.43 12.47
N LEU A 215 15.39 -19.13 13.16
CA LEU A 215 16.02 -17.82 13.22
C LEU A 215 17.50 -17.86 12.82
N PRO A 216 17.85 -18.16 11.55
CA PRO A 216 19.23 -18.29 11.11
C PRO A 216 20.04 -16.98 11.28
N PHE A 217 19.37 -15.82 11.21
CA PHE A 217 19.95 -14.50 11.39
C PHE A 217 19.65 -13.90 12.79
N GLY A 218 19.14 -14.72 13.72
CA GLY A 218 18.77 -14.30 15.06
C GLY A 218 17.59 -13.30 15.10
N VAL A 219 17.36 -12.75 16.29
CA VAL A 219 16.28 -11.74 16.54
C VAL A 219 16.56 -10.45 15.73
N SER A 220 17.84 -10.08 15.60
CA SER A 220 18.23 -8.89 14.81
C SER A 220 17.78 -9.02 13.36
N GLY A 221 17.89 -10.22 12.76
CA GLY A 221 17.41 -10.48 11.41
C GLY A 221 15.90 -10.31 11.28
N VAL A 222 15.13 -10.79 12.28
CA VAL A 222 13.67 -10.60 12.31
C VAL A 222 13.29 -9.12 12.41
N LEU A 223 13.98 -8.34 13.24
CA LEU A 223 13.71 -6.90 13.38
C LEU A 223 14.07 -6.13 12.10
N THR A 224 15.21 -6.46 11.47
CA THR A 224 15.57 -5.92 10.15
C THR A 224 14.51 -6.30 9.11
N GLY A 225 14.09 -7.56 9.11
CA GLY A 225 13.00 -8.05 8.28
C GLY A 225 11.71 -7.25 8.51
N ALA A 226 11.33 -6.98 9.76
CA ALA A 226 10.14 -6.22 10.10
C ALA A 226 10.20 -4.79 9.54
N ALA A 227 11.35 -4.13 9.60
CA ALA A 227 11.54 -2.81 9.01
C ALA A 227 11.39 -2.83 7.48
N LEU A 228 11.90 -3.86 6.81
CA LEU A 228 11.79 -4.00 5.37
C LEU A 228 10.38 -4.36 4.91
N VAL A 229 9.72 -5.33 5.58
CA VAL A 229 8.35 -5.73 5.22
C VAL A 229 7.29 -4.71 5.63
N PHE A 230 7.63 -3.71 6.45
CA PHE A 230 6.73 -2.59 6.74
C PHE A 230 6.22 -1.92 5.47
N PHE A 231 7.06 -1.83 4.44
CA PHE A 231 6.68 -1.31 3.13
C PHE A 231 5.47 -2.05 2.52
N ALA A 232 5.32 -3.35 2.80
CA ALA A 232 4.19 -4.13 2.29
C ALA A 232 2.84 -3.69 2.87
N TYR A 233 2.83 -3.01 4.01
CA TYR A 233 1.61 -2.54 4.67
C TYR A 233 1.21 -1.11 4.28
N LEU A 234 2.05 -0.36 3.57
CA LEU A 234 1.72 0.99 3.13
C LEU A 234 0.46 0.98 2.27
N GLY A 235 -0.40 1.98 2.46
CA GLY A 235 -1.64 2.14 1.72
C GLY A 235 -2.93 1.97 2.54
N PHE A 236 -2.87 1.50 3.81
CA PHE A 236 -4.06 1.46 4.67
C PHE A 236 -4.62 2.87 4.95
N ASP A 237 -3.77 3.88 4.94
CA ASP A 237 -4.10 5.29 5.09
C ASP A 237 -4.91 5.83 3.91
N ALA A 238 -4.73 5.28 2.70
CA ALA A 238 -5.48 5.65 1.51
C ALA A 238 -6.99 5.41 1.68
N VAL A 239 -7.40 4.46 2.54
CA VAL A 239 -8.80 4.25 2.90
C VAL A 239 -9.39 5.51 3.55
N SER A 240 -8.60 6.23 4.35
CA SER A 240 -9.04 7.45 5.02
C SER A 240 -9.35 8.59 4.04
N ALA A 241 -8.73 8.61 2.87
CA ALA A 241 -9.01 9.59 1.83
C ALA A 241 -10.41 9.46 1.20
N ALA A 242 -11.04 8.28 1.34
CA ALA A 242 -12.39 8.03 0.84
C ALA A 242 -13.51 8.41 1.84
N ALA A 243 -13.18 8.99 2.99
CA ALA A 243 -14.09 9.20 4.12
C ALA A 243 -15.37 9.98 3.76
N GLU A 244 -15.32 10.92 2.81
CA GLU A 244 -16.48 11.71 2.36
C GLU A 244 -17.55 10.89 1.63
N GLU A 245 -17.14 9.79 0.98
CA GLU A 245 -18.03 8.91 0.20
C GLU A 245 -18.61 7.77 1.04
N VAL A 246 -18.31 7.71 2.34
CA VAL A 246 -18.62 6.57 3.21
C VAL A 246 -19.98 6.75 3.89
N LYS A 247 -20.77 5.67 3.86
CA LYS A 247 -21.99 5.54 4.66
C LYS A 247 -21.62 5.31 6.12
N ASN A 248 -22.18 6.09 7.05
CA ASN A 248 -21.92 5.97 8.49
C ASN A 248 -20.41 5.88 8.80
N PRO A 249 -19.62 6.95 8.53
CA PRO A 249 -18.15 6.90 8.62
C PRO A 249 -17.66 6.51 10.00
N GLN A 250 -18.35 6.92 11.08
CA GLN A 250 -18.00 6.57 12.46
C GLN A 250 -17.90 5.06 12.70
N ARG A 251 -18.68 4.25 11.98
CA ARG A 251 -18.68 2.79 12.10
C ARG A 251 -17.84 2.15 10.99
N ASN A 252 -18.02 2.62 9.77
CA ASN A 252 -17.47 1.91 8.60
C ASN A 252 -16.00 2.23 8.35
N MET A 253 -15.50 3.42 8.75
CA MET A 253 -14.08 3.76 8.60
C MET A 253 -13.17 2.85 9.44
N PRO A 254 -13.39 2.68 10.76
CA PRO A 254 -12.60 1.74 11.55
C PRO A 254 -12.64 0.31 11.01
N ILE A 255 -13.83 -0.18 10.62
CA ILE A 255 -13.97 -1.52 10.07
C ILE A 255 -13.19 -1.66 8.75
N GLY A 256 -13.25 -0.63 7.89
CA GLY A 256 -12.54 -0.63 6.61
C GLY A 256 -11.03 -0.66 6.78
N ILE A 257 -10.48 0.26 7.59
CA ILE A 257 -9.03 0.43 7.78
C ILE A 257 -8.44 -0.79 8.53
N ILE A 258 -9.00 -1.14 9.68
CA ILE A 258 -8.49 -2.25 10.50
C ILE A 258 -8.77 -3.60 9.82
N GLY A 259 -9.94 -3.75 9.21
CA GLY A 259 -10.32 -4.97 8.50
C GLY A 259 -9.43 -5.27 7.30
N SER A 260 -9.10 -4.26 6.49
CA SER A 260 -8.17 -4.44 5.36
C SER A 260 -6.76 -4.80 5.83
N LEU A 261 -6.26 -4.14 6.88
CA LEU A 261 -4.96 -4.44 7.47
C LEU A 261 -4.90 -5.88 7.99
N LEU A 262 -5.94 -6.33 8.69
CA LEU A 262 -6.02 -7.68 9.25
C LEU A 262 -6.04 -8.74 8.13
N VAL A 263 -6.86 -8.56 7.11
CA VAL A 263 -6.91 -9.48 5.97
C VAL A 263 -5.56 -9.56 5.26
N CYS A 264 -4.91 -8.43 5.01
CA CYS A 264 -3.58 -8.40 4.39
C CYS A 264 -2.54 -9.07 5.27
N THR A 265 -2.58 -8.86 6.60
CA THR A 265 -1.67 -9.52 7.54
C THR A 265 -1.80 -11.04 7.49
N VAL A 266 -3.04 -11.56 7.51
CA VAL A 266 -3.27 -13.00 7.40
C VAL A 266 -2.69 -13.54 6.09
N LEU A 267 -2.95 -12.86 4.96
CA LEU A 267 -2.40 -13.27 3.67
C LEU A 267 -0.86 -13.25 3.65
N TYR A 268 -0.26 -12.21 4.21
CA TYR A 268 1.21 -12.08 4.28
C TYR A 268 1.86 -13.18 5.12
N VAL A 269 1.29 -13.46 6.30
CA VAL A 269 1.78 -14.51 7.18
C VAL A 269 1.62 -15.90 6.56
N VAL A 270 0.52 -16.14 5.83
CA VAL A 270 0.28 -17.46 5.19
C VAL A 270 1.16 -17.66 3.96
N VAL A 271 1.50 -16.58 3.24
CA VAL A 271 2.39 -16.64 2.07
C VAL A 271 3.86 -16.79 2.46
N SER A 272 4.25 -16.29 3.65
CA SER A 272 5.64 -16.31 4.15
C SER A 272 6.01 -17.65 4.74
#